data_bfc3559d993363e20b04e230411406e3
#
_entry.id   bfc3559d993363e20b04e230411406e3
#
_cell.length_a   1.000
_cell.length_b   1.000
_cell.length_c   1.000
_cell.angle_alpha   90.00
_cell.angle_beta   90.00
_cell.angle_gamma   90.00
#
_symmetry.space_group_name_H-M   'P 1'
#
loop_
_entity.id
_entity.type
_entity.pdbx_description
1 polymer ?
#
loop_
_entity_poly.entity_id
_entity_poly.type
_entity_poly.pdbx_seq_one_letter_code
_entity_poly.pdbx_strand_id
1 'polypeptide(L)'
;MDQAAPSFHALSATIAMDTYQAILDSHTPETGTLRMQRLKKNDVRAILDFKGTDARTIAVIGNVVEIYTPKLKLVQKTNVGSKSEMLNQFLLLGFGSSGSELAQSYIITAEGEEKVAGTVTTKLQLIPKDPEVKKQLSKVEIWIPEAASYPVQQKFYQPAQPSDNWRLVTYSDVAVNPPMTGKLDLKLPAGVKEEKQ
;
A
#
# COMPACT_ATOMS: atom_id res chain seq x y z
N MET A 1 -6.80 9.15 -13.57
CA MET A 1 -6.94 7.79 -13.01
C MET A 1 -7.75 6.86 -13.91
N ASP A 2 -8.97 7.22 -14.35
CA ASP A 2 -9.84 6.33 -15.14
C ASP A 2 -9.22 5.81 -16.43
N GLN A 3 -8.45 6.63 -17.14
CA GLN A 3 -7.77 6.22 -18.38
C GLN A 3 -6.56 5.31 -18.13
N ALA A 4 -5.90 5.43 -16.99
CA ALA A 4 -4.69 4.68 -16.67
C ALA A 4 -4.96 3.32 -15.99
N ALA A 5 -6.06 3.19 -15.27
CA ALA A 5 -6.40 1.98 -14.52
C ALA A 5 -6.50 0.70 -15.38
N PRO A 6 -7.10 0.72 -16.60
CA PRO A 6 -7.16 -0.49 -17.44
C PRO A 6 -5.81 -0.99 -17.93
N SER A 7 -4.86 -0.07 -18.16
CA SER A 7 -3.51 -0.40 -18.66
C SER A 7 -2.51 -0.72 -17.54
N PHE A 8 -2.89 -0.53 -16.28
CA PHE A 8 -2.01 -0.81 -15.15
C PHE A 8 -1.78 -2.31 -14.98
N HIS A 9 -0.51 -2.72 -15.01
CA HIS A 9 -0.11 -4.10 -14.77
C HIS A 9 1.10 -4.23 -13.84
N ALA A 10 1.88 -3.16 -13.62
CA ALA A 10 3.00 -3.18 -12.69
C ALA A 10 3.34 -1.79 -12.15
N LEU A 11 4.02 -1.77 -11.01
CA LEU A 11 4.56 -0.58 -10.38
C LEU A 11 5.88 -0.90 -9.71
N SER A 12 6.82 0.02 -9.77
CA SER A 12 7.93 0.10 -8.83
C SER A 12 8.07 1.52 -8.30
N ALA A 13 8.43 1.65 -7.02
CA ALA A 13 8.64 2.93 -6.37
C ALA A 13 9.62 2.80 -5.21
N THR A 14 10.30 3.88 -4.88
CA THR A 14 10.92 4.09 -3.57
C THR A 14 9.83 4.60 -2.61
N ILE A 15 9.81 4.10 -1.38
CA ILE A 15 8.84 4.50 -0.36
C ILE A 15 9.55 5.08 0.88
N ALA A 16 9.00 6.18 1.40
CA ALA A 16 9.25 6.66 2.74
C ALA A 16 7.93 6.55 3.51
N MET A 17 7.93 5.81 4.61
CA MET A 17 6.75 5.57 5.43
C MET A 17 6.98 6.12 6.83
N ASP A 18 6.01 6.85 7.36
CA ASP A 18 5.96 7.26 8.76
C ASP A 18 4.72 6.65 9.41
N THR A 19 4.94 5.90 10.49
CA THR A 19 3.86 5.29 11.28
C THR A 19 3.72 6.05 12.58
N TYR A 20 2.54 6.61 12.83
CA TYR A 20 2.17 7.26 14.07
C TYR A 20 1.31 6.35 14.94
N GLN A 21 1.66 6.26 16.21
CA GLN A 21 0.91 5.54 17.25
C GLN A 21 0.39 6.54 18.29
N ALA A 22 -0.91 6.75 18.30
CA ALA A 22 -1.55 7.79 19.12
C ALA A 22 -1.40 7.56 20.62
N ILE A 23 -1.45 6.31 21.10
CA ILE A 23 -1.30 5.97 22.51
C ILE A 23 0.10 6.28 23.06
N LEU A 24 1.11 6.23 22.20
CA LEU A 24 2.53 6.47 22.56
C LEU A 24 3.00 7.88 22.14
N ASP A 25 2.17 8.61 21.40
CA ASP A 25 2.54 9.86 20.73
C ASP A 25 3.89 9.74 20.01
N SER A 26 4.06 8.65 19.25
CA SER A 26 5.35 8.30 18.66
C SER A 26 5.27 8.10 17.16
N HIS A 27 6.38 8.47 16.50
CA HIS A 27 6.60 8.30 15.07
C HIS A 27 7.67 7.25 14.81
N THR A 28 7.45 6.42 13.82
CA THR A 28 8.41 5.43 13.36
C THR A 28 8.62 5.61 11.86
N PRO A 29 9.68 6.33 11.44
CA PRO A 29 10.01 6.50 10.04
C PRO A 29 10.74 5.26 9.51
N GLU A 30 10.37 4.83 8.31
CA GLU A 30 10.98 3.72 7.59
C GLU A 30 11.15 4.08 6.11
N THR A 31 12.14 3.48 5.46
CA THR A 31 12.34 3.61 4.01
C THR A 31 12.46 2.24 3.36
N GLY A 32 12.07 2.17 2.11
CA GLY A 32 12.11 0.91 1.40
C GLY A 32 11.78 1.06 -0.08
N THR A 33 11.46 -0.05 -0.71
CA THR A 33 10.98 -0.11 -2.08
C THR A 33 9.67 -0.89 -2.16
N LEU A 34 8.81 -0.48 -3.07
CA LEU A 34 7.56 -1.15 -3.40
C LEU A 34 7.66 -1.67 -4.84
N ARG A 35 7.30 -2.92 -5.04
CA ARG A 35 7.05 -3.50 -6.36
C ARG A 35 5.68 -4.16 -6.35
N MET A 36 4.87 -3.86 -7.35
CA MET A 36 3.56 -4.48 -7.55
C MET A 36 3.43 -5.04 -8.95
N GLN A 37 2.65 -6.10 -9.07
CA GLN A 37 2.28 -6.72 -10.34
C GLN A 37 0.82 -7.18 -10.26
N ARG A 38 0.02 -6.76 -11.24
CA ARG A 38 -1.35 -7.24 -11.43
C ARG A 38 -1.36 -8.24 -12.59
N LEU A 39 -1.55 -9.52 -12.29
CA LEU A 39 -1.62 -10.58 -13.29
C LEU A 39 -3.03 -10.73 -13.87
N LYS A 40 -4.05 -10.51 -13.03
CA LYS A 40 -5.49 -10.54 -13.37
C LYS A 40 -6.21 -9.54 -12.46
N LYS A 41 -7.51 -9.33 -12.70
CA LYS A 41 -8.35 -8.40 -11.93
C LYS A 41 -8.22 -8.61 -10.40
N ASN A 42 -8.19 -9.86 -9.95
CA ASN A 42 -8.13 -10.23 -8.52
C ASN A 42 -6.82 -10.96 -8.14
N ASP A 43 -5.77 -10.85 -8.95
CA ASP A 43 -4.45 -11.43 -8.66
C ASP A 43 -3.41 -10.31 -8.70
N VAL A 44 -3.29 -9.64 -7.57
CA VAL A 44 -2.30 -8.58 -7.32
C VAL A 44 -1.22 -9.14 -6.41
N ARG A 45 0.02 -8.91 -6.79
CA ARG A 45 1.20 -9.26 -6.01
C ARG A 45 1.92 -7.99 -5.63
N ALA A 46 2.40 -7.93 -4.41
CA ALA A 46 3.20 -6.80 -3.95
C ALA A 46 4.35 -7.29 -3.09
N ILE A 47 5.49 -6.64 -3.22
CA ILE A 47 6.65 -6.83 -2.36
C ILE A 47 7.10 -5.46 -1.87
N LEU A 48 7.15 -5.31 -0.56
CA LEU A 48 7.69 -4.16 0.15
C LEU A 48 8.98 -4.58 0.83
N ASP A 49 10.10 -3.99 0.46
CA ASP A 49 11.42 -4.25 1.06
C ASP A 49 11.81 -3.06 1.93
N PHE A 50 11.68 -3.18 3.24
CA PHE A 50 12.11 -2.17 4.21
C PHE A 50 13.57 -2.35 4.58
N LYS A 51 14.27 -1.22 4.72
CA LYS A 51 15.71 -1.16 5.02
C LYS A 51 15.95 -0.66 6.44
N GLY A 52 17.18 -0.79 6.91
CA GLY A 52 17.61 -0.28 8.22
C GLY A 52 17.66 -1.34 9.31
N THR A 53 17.53 -0.92 10.57
CA THR A 53 17.67 -1.77 11.76
C THR A 53 16.63 -2.89 11.81
N ASP A 54 15.41 -2.57 11.38
CA ASP A 54 14.24 -3.47 11.36
C ASP A 54 13.90 -3.91 9.93
N ALA A 55 14.97 -4.17 9.15
CA ALA A 55 14.84 -4.62 7.76
C ALA A 55 13.95 -5.86 7.67
N ARG A 56 12.97 -5.80 6.80
CA ARG A 56 12.04 -6.88 6.52
C ARG A 56 11.47 -6.77 5.12
N THR A 57 11.08 -7.90 4.58
CA THR A 57 10.34 -7.96 3.32
C THR A 57 8.91 -8.41 3.61
N ILE A 58 7.93 -7.66 3.17
CA ILE A 58 6.51 -8.03 3.20
C ILE A 58 6.10 -8.38 1.78
N ALA A 59 5.68 -9.61 1.56
CA ALA A 59 5.14 -10.05 0.29
C ALA A 59 3.65 -10.39 0.41
N VAL A 60 2.86 -9.90 -0.53
CA VAL A 60 1.45 -10.24 -0.69
C VAL A 60 1.33 -11.01 -2.00
N ILE A 61 1.00 -12.29 -1.91
CA ILE A 61 0.94 -13.19 -3.07
C ILE A 61 -0.36 -13.99 -3.01
N GLY A 62 -1.32 -13.58 -3.82
CA GLY A 62 -2.67 -14.15 -3.80
C GLY A 62 -3.36 -13.90 -2.44
N ASN A 63 -3.65 -14.95 -1.70
CA ASN A 63 -4.28 -14.88 -0.38
C ASN A 63 -3.29 -15.09 0.79
N VAL A 64 -1.98 -15.02 0.53
CA VAL A 64 -0.94 -15.20 1.55
C VAL A 64 -0.16 -13.90 1.71
N VAL A 65 0.01 -13.49 2.96
CA VAL A 65 0.95 -12.44 3.37
C VAL A 65 2.16 -13.14 4.00
N GLU A 66 3.33 -12.85 3.47
CA GLU A 66 4.60 -13.38 3.97
C GLU A 66 5.44 -12.22 4.51
N ILE A 67 5.94 -12.35 5.74
CA ILE A 67 6.84 -11.39 6.36
C ILE A 67 8.18 -12.09 6.61
N TYR A 68 9.17 -11.74 5.82
CA TYR A 68 10.53 -12.24 6.00
C TYR A 68 11.36 -11.26 6.80
N THR A 69 11.94 -11.72 7.91
CA THR A 69 12.86 -10.97 8.78
C THR A 69 14.28 -11.55 8.63
N PRO A 70 15.17 -10.90 7.86
CA PRO A 70 16.51 -11.42 7.57
C PRO A 70 17.36 -11.70 8.82
N LYS A 71 17.29 -10.80 9.82
CA LYS A 71 18.02 -10.90 11.08
C LYS A 71 17.69 -12.18 11.86
N LEU A 72 16.44 -12.65 11.76
CA LEU A 72 15.97 -13.86 12.42
C LEU A 72 16.04 -15.10 11.53
N LYS A 73 16.31 -14.91 10.24
CA LYS A 73 16.17 -15.95 9.21
C LYS A 73 14.81 -16.65 9.27
N LEU A 74 13.76 -15.85 9.45
CA LEU A 74 12.39 -16.30 9.68
C LEU A 74 11.45 -15.71 8.65
N VAL A 75 10.57 -16.53 8.09
CA VAL A 75 9.41 -16.09 7.34
C VAL A 75 8.13 -16.53 8.05
N GLN A 76 7.28 -15.57 8.33
CA GLN A 76 5.93 -15.78 8.86
C GLN A 76 4.94 -15.71 7.72
N LYS A 77 4.09 -16.74 7.58
CA LYS A 77 3.08 -16.85 6.53
C LYS A 77 1.68 -16.84 7.13
N THR A 78 0.87 -15.88 6.73
CA THR A 78 -0.53 -15.74 7.16
C THR A 78 -1.45 -15.87 5.96
N ASN A 79 -2.40 -16.80 6.02
CA ASN A 79 -3.44 -16.91 5.02
C ASN A 79 -4.58 -15.93 5.36
N VAL A 80 -4.80 -14.93 4.51
CA VAL A 80 -5.83 -13.91 4.73
C VAL A 80 -7.22 -14.34 4.25
N GLY A 81 -7.34 -15.49 3.59
CA GLY A 81 -8.61 -16.10 3.19
C GLY A 81 -9.52 -15.15 2.41
N SER A 82 -10.75 -14.97 2.88
CA SER A 82 -11.75 -14.08 2.26
C SER A 82 -11.38 -12.59 2.32
N LYS A 83 -10.40 -12.18 3.13
CA LYS A 83 -9.92 -10.79 3.19
C LYS A 83 -8.95 -10.43 2.05
N SER A 84 -8.58 -11.39 1.20
CA SER A 84 -7.66 -11.17 0.06
C SER A 84 -8.18 -10.12 -0.92
N GLU A 85 -9.49 -10.07 -1.17
CA GLU A 85 -10.08 -9.08 -2.06
C GLU A 85 -9.94 -7.65 -1.50
N MET A 86 -10.21 -7.47 -0.21
CA MET A 86 -10.00 -6.21 0.48
C MET A 86 -8.53 -5.79 0.42
N LEU A 87 -7.60 -6.72 0.65
CA LEU A 87 -6.16 -6.45 0.56
C LEU A 87 -5.75 -6.03 -0.85
N ASN A 88 -6.27 -6.69 -1.90
CA ASN A 88 -6.03 -6.30 -3.29
C ASN A 88 -6.55 -4.89 -3.60
N GLN A 89 -7.73 -4.52 -3.08
CA GLN A 89 -8.26 -3.16 -3.22
C GLN A 89 -7.34 -2.13 -2.55
N PHE A 90 -6.77 -2.43 -1.37
CA PHE A 90 -5.79 -1.56 -0.71
C PHE A 90 -4.52 -1.39 -1.53
N LEU A 91 -3.97 -2.47 -2.05
CA LEU A 91 -2.75 -2.42 -2.86
C LEU A 91 -2.93 -1.60 -4.13
N LEU A 92 -4.10 -1.69 -4.77
CA LEU A 92 -4.41 -0.97 -5.99
C LEU A 92 -4.92 0.46 -5.76
N LEU A 93 -5.17 0.85 -4.51
CA LEU A 93 -5.76 2.15 -4.19
C LEU A 93 -4.90 3.28 -4.73
N GLY A 94 -5.45 4.01 -5.70
CA GLY A 94 -4.78 5.13 -6.35
C GLY A 94 -3.81 4.76 -7.48
N PHE A 95 -3.37 3.51 -7.61
CA PHE A 95 -2.43 3.11 -8.69
C PHE A 95 -3.11 2.33 -9.81
N GLY A 96 -3.94 1.37 -9.50
CA GLY A 96 -4.57 0.51 -10.49
C GLY A 96 -6.10 0.51 -10.43
N SER A 97 -6.69 1.39 -9.64
CA SER A 97 -8.14 1.59 -9.54
C SER A 97 -8.57 2.83 -10.30
N SER A 98 -9.67 2.74 -11.01
CA SER A 98 -10.33 3.91 -11.60
C SER A 98 -11.07 4.71 -10.52
N GLY A 99 -11.35 5.99 -10.78
CA GLY A 99 -12.17 6.81 -9.88
C GLY A 99 -13.57 6.23 -9.72
N SER A 100 -14.15 5.66 -10.77
CA SER A 100 -15.44 4.98 -10.74
C SER A 100 -15.43 3.71 -9.87
N GLU A 101 -14.38 2.90 -9.91
CA GLU A 101 -14.20 1.75 -9.01
C GLU A 101 -14.05 2.20 -7.55
N LEU A 102 -13.23 3.22 -7.30
CA LEU A 102 -13.09 3.79 -5.97
C LEU A 102 -14.40 4.32 -5.41
N ALA A 103 -15.21 5.01 -6.23
CA ALA A 103 -16.51 5.54 -5.84
C ALA A 103 -17.54 4.45 -5.49
N GLN A 104 -17.35 3.19 -5.92
CA GLN A 104 -18.19 2.08 -5.47
C GLN A 104 -17.93 1.72 -4.01
N SER A 105 -16.66 1.72 -3.59
CA SER A 105 -16.22 1.27 -2.26
C SER A 105 -16.04 2.40 -1.25
N TYR A 106 -15.86 3.66 -1.71
CA TYR A 106 -15.56 4.81 -0.87
C TYR A 106 -16.51 5.98 -1.15
N ILE A 107 -16.75 6.78 -0.11
CA ILE A 107 -17.24 8.16 -0.25
C ILE A 107 -15.99 9.01 -0.48
N ILE A 108 -15.95 9.72 -1.61
CA ILE A 108 -14.79 10.51 -2.03
C ILE A 108 -15.13 11.99 -1.93
N THR A 109 -14.28 12.75 -1.25
CA THR A 109 -14.38 14.21 -1.12
C THR A 109 -13.07 14.84 -1.56
N ALA A 110 -13.14 15.86 -2.43
CA ALA A 110 -11.98 16.67 -2.75
C ALA A 110 -11.77 17.71 -1.63
N GLU A 111 -10.57 17.74 -1.05
CA GLU A 111 -10.22 18.65 0.05
C GLU A 111 -9.40 19.87 -0.41
N GLY A 112 -9.19 19.99 -1.74
CA GLY A 112 -8.47 21.11 -2.33
C GLY A 112 -7.05 20.75 -2.74
N GLU A 113 -6.23 21.78 -2.96
CA GLU A 113 -4.84 21.62 -3.41
C GLU A 113 -3.88 21.71 -2.23
N GLU A 114 -2.91 20.82 -2.22
CA GLU A 114 -1.77 20.83 -1.28
C GLU A 114 -0.46 20.58 -2.03
N LYS A 115 0.64 21.13 -1.52
CA LYS A 115 1.98 20.84 -2.06
C LYS A 115 2.63 19.68 -1.30
N VAL A 116 3.01 18.64 -2.05
CA VAL A 116 3.79 17.50 -1.53
C VAL A 116 5.15 17.51 -2.21
N ALA A 117 6.22 17.63 -1.42
CA ALA A 117 7.61 17.71 -1.91
C ALA A 117 7.79 18.73 -3.07
N GLY A 118 7.12 19.89 -2.97
CA GLY A 118 7.16 20.96 -3.98
C GLY A 118 6.22 20.79 -5.17
N THR A 119 5.56 19.65 -5.33
CA THR A 119 4.59 19.39 -6.39
C THR A 119 3.17 19.73 -5.93
N VAL A 120 2.43 20.49 -6.74
CA VAL A 120 1.00 20.76 -6.49
C VAL A 120 0.20 19.49 -6.74
N THR A 121 -0.64 19.14 -5.79
CA THR A 121 -1.46 17.93 -5.82
C THR A 121 -2.90 18.25 -5.43
N THR A 122 -3.85 17.51 -5.96
CA THR A 122 -5.21 17.47 -5.44
C THR A 122 -5.29 16.46 -4.31
N LYS A 123 -5.71 16.91 -3.13
CA LYS A 123 -5.98 16.04 -1.98
C LYS A 123 -7.40 15.49 -2.06
N LEU A 124 -7.53 14.19 -1.99
CA LEU A 124 -8.81 13.50 -1.88
C LEU A 124 -8.89 12.75 -0.56
N GLN A 125 -10.04 12.85 0.11
CA GLN A 125 -10.39 12.00 1.26
C GLN A 125 -11.29 10.88 0.80
N LEU A 126 -11.01 9.66 1.22
CA LEU A 126 -11.76 8.44 0.92
C LEU A 126 -12.23 7.81 2.23
N ILE A 127 -13.55 7.72 2.43
CA ILE A 127 -14.16 7.06 3.59
C ILE A 127 -14.77 5.75 3.12
N PRO A 128 -14.34 4.57 3.65
CA PRO A 128 -14.92 3.29 3.27
C PRO A 128 -16.44 3.28 3.51
N LYS A 129 -17.21 2.72 2.58
CA LYS A 129 -18.67 2.55 2.74
C LYS A 129 -18.99 1.32 3.58
N ASP A 130 -18.17 0.26 3.46
CA ASP A 130 -18.33 -0.98 4.20
C ASP A 130 -17.99 -0.80 5.69
N PRO A 131 -18.90 -1.11 6.63
CA PRO A 131 -18.69 -0.99 8.07
C PRO A 131 -17.54 -1.86 8.59
N GLU A 132 -17.31 -3.05 8.02
CA GLU A 132 -16.23 -3.94 8.44
C GLU A 132 -14.86 -3.39 8.02
N VAL A 133 -14.78 -2.78 6.84
CA VAL A 133 -13.57 -2.06 6.41
C VAL A 133 -13.32 -0.85 7.31
N LYS A 134 -14.37 -0.10 7.69
CA LYS A 134 -14.26 1.06 8.61
C LYS A 134 -13.68 0.70 9.98
N LYS A 135 -13.91 -0.50 10.48
CA LYS A 135 -13.32 -0.97 11.76
C LYS A 135 -11.79 -1.06 11.70
N GLN A 136 -11.23 -1.24 10.51
CA GLN A 136 -9.78 -1.39 10.29
C GLN A 136 -9.15 -0.14 9.69
N LEU A 137 -9.95 0.66 8.98
CA LEU A 137 -9.52 1.83 8.22
C LEU A 137 -10.61 2.89 8.28
N SER A 138 -10.43 3.91 9.11
CA SER A 138 -11.44 4.98 9.27
C SER A 138 -11.54 5.86 8.04
N LYS A 139 -10.41 6.20 7.44
CA LYS A 139 -10.29 6.97 6.19
C LYS A 139 -8.94 6.76 5.52
N VAL A 140 -8.87 7.16 4.25
CA VAL A 140 -7.61 7.33 3.52
C VAL A 140 -7.57 8.73 2.92
N GLU A 141 -6.42 9.35 2.94
CA GLU A 141 -6.15 10.58 2.19
C GLU A 141 -5.12 10.26 1.09
N ILE A 142 -5.33 10.76 -0.11
CA ILE A 142 -4.42 10.59 -1.23
C ILE A 142 -4.13 11.92 -1.90
N TRP A 143 -2.87 12.13 -2.29
CA TRP A 143 -2.39 13.34 -2.95
C TRP A 143 -1.97 12.99 -4.37
N ILE A 144 -2.69 13.51 -5.36
CA ILE A 144 -2.52 13.19 -6.78
C ILE A 144 -2.07 14.45 -7.52
N PRO A 145 -0.87 14.48 -8.13
CA PRO A 145 -0.46 15.56 -9.01
C PRO A 145 -1.36 15.63 -10.25
N GLU A 146 -1.64 16.82 -10.74
CA GLU A 146 -2.46 17.01 -11.94
C GLU A 146 -1.88 16.26 -13.17
N ALA A 147 -0.56 16.29 -13.30
CA ALA A 147 0.15 15.64 -14.41
C ALA A 147 0.33 14.12 -14.25
N ALA A 148 -0.06 13.54 -13.09
CA ALA A 148 0.11 12.11 -12.83
C ALA A 148 -1.24 11.39 -12.68
N SER A 149 -1.26 10.12 -13.06
CA SER A 149 -2.44 9.26 -12.88
C SER A 149 -2.38 8.43 -11.59
N TYR A 150 -1.46 8.76 -10.68
CA TYR A 150 -1.22 8.03 -9.44
C TYR A 150 -0.85 9.00 -8.29
N PRO A 151 -1.08 8.61 -7.03
CA PRO A 151 -0.73 9.44 -5.89
C PRO A 151 0.80 9.47 -5.67
N VAL A 152 1.30 10.61 -5.21
CA VAL A 152 2.66 10.75 -4.70
C VAL A 152 2.72 10.56 -3.19
N GLN A 153 1.56 10.59 -2.53
CA GLN A 153 1.46 10.37 -1.09
C GLN A 153 0.09 9.78 -0.74
N GLN A 154 0.08 8.91 0.27
CA GLN A 154 -1.15 8.31 0.83
C GLN A 154 -1.04 8.27 2.35
N LYS A 155 -2.15 8.54 3.04
CA LYS A 155 -2.25 8.44 4.49
C LYS A 155 -3.43 7.56 4.88
N PHE A 156 -3.12 6.49 5.59
CA PHE A 156 -4.10 5.48 6.03
C PHE A 156 -4.35 5.67 7.52
N TYR A 157 -5.59 5.84 7.92
CA TYR A 157 -5.99 6.04 9.30
C TYR A 157 -6.65 4.78 9.86
N GLN A 158 -6.13 4.29 10.97
CA GLN A 158 -6.65 3.13 11.70
C GLN A 158 -7.31 3.59 12.99
N PRO A 159 -8.57 3.22 13.25
CA PRO A 159 -9.26 3.61 14.47
C PRO A 159 -8.46 3.20 15.71
N ALA A 160 -8.25 4.14 16.62
CA ALA A 160 -7.57 3.95 17.89
C ALA A 160 -8.05 4.98 18.93
N GLN A 161 -7.59 4.86 20.18
CA GLN A 161 -7.79 5.83 21.24
C GLN A 161 -6.42 6.33 21.72
N PRO A 162 -6.23 7.61 22.05
CA PRO A 162 -7.21 8.72 22.09
C PRO A 162 -7.56 9.31 20.70
N SER A 163 -6.83 8.95 19.67
CA SER A 163 -7.06 9.36 18.27
C SER A 163 -6.62 8.24 17.33
N ASP A 164 -6.95 8.34 16.04
CA ASP A 164 -6.54 7.35 15.05
C ASP A 164 -5.01 7.23 14.96
N ASN A 165 -4.53 5.99 14.90
CA ASN A 165 -3.19 5.71 14.38
C ASN A 165 -3.17 5.98 12.88
N TRP A 166 -2.01 6.30 12.32
CA TRP A 166 -1.92 6.46 10.88
C TRP A 166 -0.56 6.05 10.32
N ARG A 167 -0.57 5.74 9.03
CA ARG A 167 0.63 5.52 8.22
C ARG A 167 0.60 6.47 7.03
N LEU A 168 1.64 7.28 6.91
CA LEU A 168 1.88 8.16 5.79
C LEU A 168 2.94 7.53 4.90
N VAL A 169 2.59 7.28 3.64
CA VAL A 169 3.51 6.72 2.65
C VAL A 169 3.73 7.75 1.55
N THR A 170 4.98 8.13 1.34
CA THR A 170 5.40 9.02 0.24
C THR A 170 6.15 8.18 -0.79
N TYR A 171 5.83 8.39 -2.05
CA TYR A 171 6.37 7.66 -3.19
C TYR A 171 7.31 8.55 -3.99
N SER A 172 8.49 8.02 -4.31
CA SER A 172 9.44 8.62 -5.26
C SER A 172 9.92 7.59 -6.27
N ASP A 173 10.58 8.04 -7.33
CA ASP A 173 11.09 7.17 -8.41
C ASP A 173 10.01 6.22 -8.96
N VAL A 174 8.80 6.71 -9.07
CA VAL A 174 7.65 5.90 -9.48
C VAL A 174 7.77 5.54 -10.97
N ALA A 175 7.84 4.25 -11.25
CA ALA A 175 7.74 3.71 -12.60
C ALA A 175 6.46 2.88 -12.73
N VAL A 176 5.55 3.33 -13.60
CA VAL A 176 4.32 2.62 -13.94
C VAL A 176 4.61 1.71 -15.13
N ASN A 177 4.18 0.48 -15.03
CA ASN A 177 4.37 -0.57 -16.02
C ASN A 177 5.84 -0.80 -16.41
N PRO A 178 6.79 -0.84 -15.43
CA PRO A 178 8.17 -1.19 -15.75
C PRO A 178 8.26 -2.61 -16.34
N PRO A 179 9.26 -2.89 -17.18
CA PRO A 179 9.50 -4.25 -17.65
C PRO A 179 9.68 -5.21 -16.47
N MET A 180 8.95 -6.30 -16.44
CA MET A 180 9.07 -7.32 -15.41
C MET A 180 9.33 -8.69 -16.06
N THR A 181 10.32 -9.42 -15.55
CA THR A 181 10.61 -10.78 -15.98
C THR A 181 9.91 -11.79 -15.06
N GLY A 182 8.87 -12.42 -15.57
CA GLY A 182 8.12 -13.43 -14.82
C GLY A 182 7.15 -12.87 -13.78
N LYS A 183 6.68 -13.74 -12.89
CA LYS A 183 5.78 -13.37 -11.81
C LYS A 183 6.57 -12.84 -10.62
N LEU A 184 6.06 -11.77 -10.02
CA LEU A 184 6.61 -11.23 -8.78
C LEU A 184 6.43 -12.27 -7.66
N ASP A 185 7.52 -12.62 -6.99
CA ASP A 185 7.53 -13.64 -5.93
C ASP A 185 8.61 -13.33 -4.89
N LEU A 186 8.40 -13.79 -3.66
CA LEU A 186 9.38 -13.66 -2.59
C LEU A 186 10.46 -14.75 -2.73
N LYS A 187 11.69 -14.32 -2.94
CA LYS A 187 12.85 -15.21 -3.00
C LYS A 187 13.52 -15.26 -1.64
N LEU A 188 13.41 -16.37 -0.96
CA LEU A 188 14.03 -16.60 0.34
C LEU A 188 15.44 -17.22 0.20
N PRO A 189 16.42 -16.80 1.01
CA PRO A 189 17.71 -17.46 1.09
C PRO A 189 17.59 -18.89 1.65
N ALA A 190 18.63 -19.70 1.45
CA ALA A 190 18.69 -21.03 2.07
C ALA A 190 18.73 -20.93 3.61
N GLY A 191 18.07 -21.88 4.29
CA GLY A 191 18.08 -21.99 5.75
C GLY A 191 17.11 -21.04 6.48
N VAL A 192 16.16 -20.45 5.78
CA VAL A 192 15.06 -19.69 6.40
C VAL A 192 14.08 -20.64 7.06
N LYS A 193 13.70 -20.36 8.31
CA LYS A 193 12.63 -21.07 9.02
C LYS A 193 11.27 -20.50 8.60
N GLU A 194 10.27 -21.36 8.48
CA GLU A 194 8.90 -20.98 8.16
C GLU A 194 7.99 -21.16 9.36
N GLU A 195 7.19 -20.14 9.68
CA GLU A 195 6.09 -20.19 10.66
C GLU A 195 4.78 -19.88 9.93
N LYS A 196 3.78 -20.72 10.14
CA LYS A 196 2.41 -20.52 9.63
C LYS A 196 1.52 -20.05 10.77
N GLN A 197 0.78 -18.98 10.51
CA GLN A 197 -0.24 -18.41 11.40
C GLN A 197 -1.64 -18.58 10.79
#